data_885585f4d1b404a1685f21ccde6877ea
#
_entry.id   885585f4d1b404a1685f21ccde6877ea
#
_cell.length_a   1.000
_cell.length_b   1.000
_cell.length_c   1.000
_cell.angle_alpha   90.00
_cell.angle_beta   90.00
_cell.angle_gamma   90.00
#
_symmetry.space_group_name_H-M   'P 1'
#
loop_
_entity.id
_entity.type
_entity.pdbx_description
1 polymer ?
#
loop_
_entity_poly.entity_id
_entity_poly.type
_entity_poly.pdbx_seq_one_letter_code
_entity_poly.pdbx_strand_id
1 'polypeptide(L)'
;SCTKVMCENSKSEVVDLRVKENEKIKLDGIELKVLYTPGHTDCSYSFLMNDRVFTGDTLLINGTGRTDFQNGNAKQQYDSLFNKLLKLPESTIVFPAHDYNGKKNSTIGSEIKNNPRLQVNSIDQYVEIMNNLKLANPKMMDVAVPANVKGLTLNQI
;
A
#
# COMPACT_ATOMS: atom_id res chain seq x y z
N SER A 1 19.01 -15.34 9.15
CA SER A 1 18.86 -14.43 7.98
C SER A 1 17.40 -14.39 7.59
N CYS A 2 16.92 -13.28 7.08
CA CYS A 2 15.57 -13.15 6.53
C CYS A 2 15.67 -12.90 5.02
N THR A 3 14.68 -13.34 4.26
CA THR A 3 14.57 -13.06 2.83
C THR A 3 13.89 -11.71 2.64
N LYS A 4 14.57 -10.78 1.95
CA LYS A 4 14.05 -9.45 1.64
C LYS A 4 13.29 -9.51 0.32
N VAL A 5 11.99 -9.24 0.38
CA VAL A 5 11.08 -9.31 -0.77
C VAL A 5 10.65 -7.91 -1.18
N MET A 6 10.76 -7.61 -2.47
CA MET A 6 10.34 -6.33 -3.04
C MET A 6 9.63 -6.54 -4.38
N CYS A 7 8.98 -5.51 -4.87
CA CYS A 7 8.39 -5.51 -6.21
C CYS A 7 9.47 -5.68 -7.30
N GLU A 8 9.08 -6.21 -8.46
CA GLU A 8 10.00 -6.45 -9.59
C GLU A 8 10.75 -5.18 -10.05
N ASN A 9 10.08 -4.02 -9.96
CA ASN A 9 10.63 -2.73 -10.40
C ASN A 9 11.29 -1.92 -9.27
N SER A 10 11.47 -2.52 -8.09
CA SER A 10 12.13 -1.84 -6.97
C SER A 10 13.55 -1.43 -7.32
N LYS A 11 13.92 -0.20 -6.97
CA LYS A 11 15.28 0.32 -7.10
C LYS A 11 16.21 -0.13 -5.97
N SER A 12 15.70 -0.85 -4.97
CA SER A 12 16.53 -1.33 -3.86
C SER A 12 17.61 -2.31 -4.34
N GLU A 13 18.83 -2.10 -3.83
CA GLU A 13 20.01 -2.90 -4.18
C GLU A 13 20.11 -4.18 -3.33
N VAL A 14 19.35 -4.26 -2.22
CA VAL A 14 19.46 -5.32 -1.21
C VAL A 14 18.23 -6.26 -1.22
N VAL A 15 17.81 -6.70 -2.38
CA VAL A 15 16.62 -7.55 -2.57
C VAL A 15 17.05 -8.98 -2.87
N ASP A 16 16.50 -9.92 -2.11
CA ASP A 16 16.73 -11.35 -2.31
C ASP A 16 15.70 -11.98 -3.29
N LEU A 17 14.45 -11.49 -3.24
CA LEU A 17 13.36 -11.96 -4.09
C LEU A 17 12.54 -10.79 -4.65
N ARG A 18 12.38 -10.75 -5.96
CA ARG A 18 11.49 -9.79 -6.66
C ARG A 18 10.21 -10.50 -7.07
N VAL A 19 9.07 -9.88 -6.71
CA VAL A 19 7.74 -10.47 -6.97
C VAL A 19 6.93 -9.63 -7.95
N LYS A 20 6.01 -10.30 -8.65
CA LYS A 20 5.11 -9.74 -9.66
C LYS A 20 3.65 -9.93 -9.25
N GLU A 21 2.78 -9.19 -9.95
CA GLU A 21 1.32 -9.38 -9.87
C GLU A 21 0.94 -10.86 -10.00
N ASN A 22 0.04 -11.32 -9.14
CA ASN A 22 -0.50 -12.68 -9.07
C ASN A 22 0.48 -13.78 -8.68
N GLU A 23 1.75 -13.49 -8.41
CA GLU A 23 2.65 -14.48 -7.83
C GLU A 23 2.22 -14.86 -6.40
N LYS A 24 2.75 -15.97 -5.92
CA LYS A 24 2.48 -16.51 -4.59
C LYS A 24 3.77 -16.68 -3.82
N ILE A 25 3.83 -16.09 -2.64
CA ILE A 25 4.90 -16.29 -1.67
C ILE A 25 4.42 -17.37 -0.70
N LYS A 26 5.21 -18.45 -0.55
CA LYS A 26 4.91 -19.54 0.38
C LYS A 26 5.88 -19.52 1.55
N LEU A 27 5.35 -19.54 2.76
CA LEU A 27 6.07 -19.50 4.03
C LEU A 27 5.44 -20.53 4.98
N ASP A 28 6.08 -21.65 5.22
CA ASP A 28 5.70 -22.65 6.25
C ASP A 28 4.18 -22.85 6.44
N GLY A 29 3.48 -23.18 5.34
CA GLY A 29 2.03 -23.41 5.35
C GLY A 29 1.18 -22.15 5.15
N ILE A 30 1.77 -20.96 5.08
CA ILE A 30 1.11 -19.71 4.72
C ILE A 30 1.34 -19.42 3.24
N GLU A 31 0.30 -19.00 2.54
CA GLU A 31 0.38 -18.53 1.16
C GLU A 31 -0.08 -17.06 1.09
N LEU A 32 0.76 -16.21 0.52
CA LEU A 32 0.46 -14.82 0.24
C LEU A 32 0.34 -14.62 -1.28
N LYS A 33 -0.84 -14.24 -1.76
CA LYS A 33 -1.01 -13.82 -3.14
C LYS A 33 -0.58 -12.36 -3.28
N VAL A 34 0.28 -12.09 -4.25
CA VAL A 34 0.80 -10.76 -4.55
C VAL A 34 -0.19 -9.99 -5.43
N LEU A 35 -0.60 -8.80 -4.99
CA LEU A 35 -1.45 -7.87 -5.72
C LEU A 35 -0.66 -6.59 -5.97
N TYR A 36 -0.43 -6.24 -7.22
CA TYR A 36 0.16 -4.94 -7.59
C TYR A 36 -0.88 -3.84 -7.40
N THR A 37 -0.65 -2.95 -6.44
CA THR A 37 -1.58 -1.90 -6.02
C THR A 37 -0.89 -0.53 -6.02
N PRO A 38 -0.41 -0.05 -7.19
CA PRO A 38 0.30 1.22 -7.30
C PRO A 38 -0.62 2.41 -7.00
N GLY A 39 0.02 3.54 -6.68
CA GLY A 39 -0.65 4.82 -6.52
C GLY A 39 -0.13 5.62 -5.35
N HIS A 40 0.08 5.04 -4.16
CA HIS A 40 0.85 5.67 -3.09
C HIS A 40 2.33 5.78 -3.51
N THR A 41 2.87 4.71 -4.05
CA THR A 41 4.11 4.66 -4.82
C THR A 41 3.89 3.86 -6.10
N ASP A 42 4.79 3.99 -7.07
CA ASP A 42 4.79 3.21 -8.31
C ASP A 42 5.11 1.71 -8.09
N CYS A 43 5.66 1.36 -6.94
CA CYS A 43 6.04 0.00 -6.58
C CYS A 43 5.24 -0.56 -5.39
N SER A 44 4.06 -0.01 -5.09
CA SER A 44 3.20 -0.50 -4.01
C SER A 44 2.58 -1.86 -4.34
N TYR A 45 2.62 -2.75 -3.36
CA TYR A 45 1.99 -4.07 -3.42
C TYR A 45 1.15 -4.34 -2.18
N SER A 46 0.09 -5.11 -2.36
CA SER A 46 -0.70 -5.68 -1.28
C SER A 46 -0.55 -7.21 -1.27
N PHE A 47 -0.68 -7.82 -0.10
CA PHE A 47 -0.54 -9.27 0.07
C PHE A 47 -1.82 -9.86 0.63
N LEU A 48 -2.45 -10.73 -0.17
CA LEU A 48 -3.73 -11.35 0.17
C LEU A 48 -3.52 -12.77 0.72
N MET A 49 -4.12 -13.04 1.86
CA MET A 49 -4.35 -14.37 2.42
C MET A 49 -5.83 -14.76 2.26
N ASN A 50 -6.22 -15.95 2.76
CA ASN A 50 -7.58 -16.44 2.61
C ASN A 50 -8.65 -15.50 3.20
N ASP A 51 -8.37 -14.87 4.36
CA ASP A 51 -9.33 -14.07 5.13
C ASP A 51 -8.91 -12.60 5.32
N ARG A 52 -7.69 -12.23 4.89
CA ARG A 52 -7.11 -10.91 5.16
C ARG A 52 -6.20 -10.42 4.06
N VAL A 53 -6.03 -9.09 4.01
CA VAL A 53 -5.14 -8.43 3.07
C VAL A 53 -4.27 -7.40 3.81
N PHE A 54 -2.97 -7.42 3.53
CA PHE A 54 -2.01 -6.42 3.99
C PHE A 54 -1.85 -5.40 2.88
N THR A 55 -2.32 -4.18 3.11
CA THR A 55 -2.51 -3.18 2.05
C THR A 55 -1.40 -2.13 1.97
N GLY A 56 -0.40 -2.22 2.85
CA GLY A 56 0.60 -1.16 2.92
C GLY A 56 -0.07 0.19 3.16
N ASP A 57 0.35 1.19 2.39
CA ASP A 57 -0.27 2.51 2.39
C ASP A 57 -1.22 2.74 1.20
N THR A 58 -1.62 1.70 0.48
CA THR A 58 -2.63 1.83 -0.58
C THR A 58 -4.00 2.08 0.03
N LEU A 59 -4.45 1.22 0.96
CA LEU A 59 -5.70 1.38 1.71
C LEU A 59 -5.40 1.44 3.20
N LEU A 60 -5.77 2.54 3.84
CA LEU A 60 -5.69 2.75 5.29
C LEU A 60 -7.08 2.64 5.92
N ILE A 61 -7.15 2.59 7.25
CA ILE A 61 -8.43 2.60 7.96
C ILE A 61 -9.03 4.01 7.87
N ASN A 62 -10.20 4.13 7.26
CA ASN A 62 -10.89 5.40 6.99
C ASN A 62 -10.02 6.39 6.17
N GLY A 63 -9.14 5.88 5.31
CA GLY A 63 -8.26 6.70 4.49
C GLY A 63 -7.54 5.90 3.42
N THR A 64 -6.64 6.56 2.71
CA THR A 64 -5.72 5.97 1.73
C THR A 64 -4.36 6.64 1.87
N GLY A 65 -3.30 6.05 1.37
CA GLY A 65 -2.02 6.72 1.29
C GLY A 65 -2.09 7.96 0.40
N ARG A 66 -1.22 8.93 0.66
CA ARG A 66 -1.03 10.10 -0.21
C ARG A 66 -0.43 9.68 -1.55
N THR A 67 -0.60 10.52 -2.59
CA THR A 67 -0.15 10.21 -3.95
C THR A 67 0.76 11.28 -4.55
N ASP A 68 1.21 12.22 -3.73
CA ASP A 68 1.99 13.40 -4.12
C ASP A 68 3.51 13.24 -3.92
N PHE A 69 3.98 12.03 -3.56
CA PHE A 69 5.39 11.69 -3.40
C PHE A 69 5.75 10.34 -4.06
N GLN A 70 7.05 10.07 -4.24
CA GLN A 70 7.63 8.78 -4.66
C GLN A 70 6.96 8.17 -5.91
N ASN A 71 6.77 8.98 -6.95
CA ASN A 71 6.05 8.61 -8.16
C ASN A 71 4.61 8.17 -7.91
N GLY A 72 3.98 8.74 -6.87
CA GLY A 72 2.57 8.50 -6.57
C GLY A 72 1.65 8.99 -7.69
N ASN A 73 0.48 8.36 -7.83
CA ASN A 73 -0.50 8.66 -8.86
C ASN A 73 -1.90 8.33 -8.40
N ALA A 74 -2.73 9.36 -8.25
CA ALA A 74 -4.09 9.20 -7.75
C ALA A 74 -5.00 8.35 -8.66
N LYS A 75 -4.81 8.40 -10.00
CA LYS A 75 -5.58 7.57 -10.93
C LYS A 75 -5.22 6.09 -10.80
N GLN A 76 -3.94 5.78 -10.68
CA GLN A 76 -3.49 4.40 -10.42
C GLN A 76 -3.97 3.91 -9.06
N GLN A 77 -3.97 4.76 -8.04
CA GLN A 77 -4.49 4.39 -6.73
C GLN A 77 -5.99 4.11 -6.76
N TYR A 78 -6.76 4.91 -7.50
CA TYR A 78 -8.18 4.64 -7.74
C TYR A 78 -8.39 3.25 -8.35
N ASP A 79 -7.64 2.92 -9.41
CA ASP A 79 -7.72 1.60 -10.04
C ASP A 79 -7.37 0.47 -9.07
N SER A 80 -6.28 0.63 -8.31
CA SER A 80 -5.85 -0.32 -7.28
C SER A 80 -6.91 -0.54 -6.19
N LEU A 81 -7.59 0.52 -5.78
CA LEU A 81 -8.67 0.46 -4.79
C LEU A 81 -9.93 -0.15 -5.40
N PHE A 82 -10.52 0.50 -6.41
CA PHE A 82 -11.88 0.20 -6.88
C PHE A 82 -11.95 -1.05 -7.76
N ASN A 83 -10.89 -1.39 -8.49
CA ASN A 83 -10.86 -2.53 -9.40
C ASN A 83 -10.15 -3.76 -8.83
N LYS A 84 -9.42 -3.63 -7.70
CA LYS A 84 -8.75 -4.75 -7.05
C LYS A 84 -9.17 -4.93 -5.58
N LEU A 85 -8.77 -4.03 -4.68
CA LEU A 85 -8.96 -4.24 -3.24
C LEU A 85 -10.44 -4.28 -2.83
N LEU A 86 -11.27 -3.35 -3.32
CA LEU A 86 -12.70 -3.30 -2.99
C LEU A 86 -13.53 -4.38 -3.72
N LYS A 87 -12.92 -5.19 -4.59
CA LYS A 87 -13.54 -6.39 -5.18
C LYS A 87 -13.34 -7.65 -4.32
N LEU A 88 -12.52 -7.57 -3.28
CA LEU A 88 -12.39 -8.66 -2.32
C LEU A 88 -13.69 -8.82 -1.51
N PRO A 89 -13.96 -9.99 -0.92
CA PRO A 89 -15.11 -10.19 -0.05
C PRO A 89 -15.17 -9.12 1.06
N GLU A 90 -16.35 -8.62 1.37
CA GLU A 90 -16.54 -7.56 2.39
C GLU A 90 -16.04 -7.97 3.77
N SER A 91 -16.03 -9.28 4.07
CA SER A 91 -15.50 -9.83 5.31
C SER A 91 -13.97 -9.88 5.38
N THR A 92 -13.26 -9.63 4.28
CA THR A 92 -11.79 -9.65 4.25
C THR A 92 -11.24 -8.59 5.22
N ILE A 93 -10.39 -9.03 6.15
CA ILE A 93 -9.78 -8.16 7.15
C ILE A 93 -8.65 -7.36 6.49
N VAL A 94 -8.63 -6.05 6.69
CA VAL A 94 -7.64 -5.11 6.16
C VAL A 94 -6.60 -4.79 7.24
N PHE A 95 -5.32 -5.04 6.94
CA PHE A 95 -4.18 -4.63 7.76
C PHE A 95 -3.34 -3.62 6.99
N PRO A 96 -3.44 -2.32 7.30
CA PRO A 96 -2.60 -1.30 6.71
C PRO A 96 -1.21 -1.25 7.34
N ALA A 97 -0.26 -0.56 6.69
CA ALA A 97 1.06 -0.31 7.27
C ALA A 97 1.02 0.76 8.37
N HIS A 98 0.11 1.72 8.25
CA HIS A 98 -0.03 2.83 9.21
C HIS A 98 -1.48 3.00 9.67
N ASP A 99 -1.63 3.37 10.93
CA ASP A 99 -2.85 3.95 11.48
C ASP A 99 -2.48 5.06 12.46
N TYR A 100 -3.22 6.16 12.39
CA TYR A 100 -2.97 7.36 13.20
C TYR A 100 -3.98 7.53 14.34
N ASN A 101 -4.95 6.61 14.45
CA ASN A 101 -6.06 6.67 15.39
C ASN A 101 -6.10 5.51 16.39
N GLY A 102 -5.04 4.68 16.42
CA GLY A 102 -4.91 3.54 17.33
C GLY A 102 -5.73 2.31 16.96
N LYS A 103 -6.23 2.23 15.71
CA LYS A 103 -6.92 1.06 15.18
C LYS A 103 -5.91 0.06 14.63
N LYS A 104 -6.18 -1.24 14.80
CA LYS A 104 -5.27 -2.30 14.33
C LYS A 104 -5.64 -2.85 12.95
N ASN A 105 -6.92 -2.92 12.67
CA ASN A 105 -7.45 -3.46 11.42
C ASN A 105 -8.85 -2.90 11.11
N SER A 106 -9.33 -3.17 9.92
CA SER A 106 -10.68 -2.89 9.46
C SER A 106 -11.17 -4.08 8.61
N THR A 107 -12.24 -3.92 7.84
CA THR A 107 -12.67 -4.87 6.80
C THR A 107 -12.95 -4.12 5.51
N ILE A 108 -12.90 -4.84 4.38
CA ILE A 108 -13.25 -4.26 3.07
C ILE A 108 -14.64 -3.64 3.12
N GLY A 109 -15.63 -4.33 3.68
CA GLY A 109 -17.00 -3.80 3.80
C GLY A 109 -17.08 -2.55 4.67
N SER A 110 -16.32 -2.48 5.76
CA SER A 110 -16.23 -1.28 6.59
C SER A 110 -15.63 -0.10 5.82
N GLU A 111 -14.56 -0.34 5.07
CA GLU A 111 -13.93 0.71 4.27
C GLU A 111 -14.84 1.18 3.11
N ILE A 112 -15.52 0.28 2.42
CA ILE A 112 -16.52 0.65 1.39
C ILE A 112 -17.57 1.59 1.98
N LYS A 113 -18.05 1.30 3.19
CA LYS A 113 -19.15 2.05 3.82
C LYS A 113 -18.71 3.36 4.47
N ASN A 114 -17.55 3.38 5.12
CA ASN A 114 -17.20 4.44 6.07
C ASN A 114 -15.97 5.26 5.66
N ASN A 115 -15.15 4.79 4.71
CA ASN A 115 -13.94 5.51 4.33
C ASN A 115 -14.30 6.75 3.49
N PRO A 116 -14.05 7.97 3.99
CA PRO A 116 -14.48 9.20 3.31
C PRO A 116 -13.81 9.40 1.95
N ARG A 117 -12.63 8.83 1.72
CA ARG A 117 -11.94 8.93 0.43
C ARG A 117 -12.49 7.98 -0.63
N LEU A 118 -13.30 7.00 -0.22
CA LEU A 118 -13.94 6.03 -1.11
C LEU A 118 -15.40 6.40 -1.45
N GLN A 119 -15.95 7.47 -0.84
CA GLN A 119 -17.30 7.97 -1.11
C GLN A 119 -17.30 8.86 -2.35
N VAL A 120 -16.92 8.29 -3.48
CA VAL A 120 -16.82 8.99 -4.78
C VAL A 120 -17.53 8.20 -5.86
N ASN A 121 -18.05 8.92 -6.87
CA ASN A 121 -18.76 8.32 -7.98
C ASN A 121 -17.92 8.24 -9.28
N SER A 122 -16.74 8.83 -9.27
CA SER A 122 -15.85 8.82 -10.44
C SER A 122 -14.38 8.93 -10.05
N ILE A 123 -13.52 8.53 -10.98
CA ILE A 123 -12.06 8.70 -10.85
C ILE A 123 -11.67 10.17 -10.71
N ASP A 124 -12.35 11.07 -11.38
CA ASP A 124 -12.03 12.51 -11.33
C ASP A 124 -12.32 13.09 -9.94
N GLN A 125 -13.43 12.69 -9.30
CA GLN A 125 -13.72 13.08 -7.91
C GLN A 125 -12.66 12.55 -6.93
N TYR A 126 -12.20 11.32 -7.13
CA TYR A 126 -11.13 10.76 -6.31
C TYR A 126 -9.83 11.55 -6.48
N VAL A 127 -9.44 11.83 -7.72
CA VAL A 127 -8.25 12.62 -8.04
C VAL A 127 -8.34 14.02 -7.43
N GLU A 128 -9.50 14.66 -7.49
CA GLU A 128 -9.72 15.96 -6.87
C GLU A 128 -9.53 15.92 -5.35
N ILE A 129 -10.10 14.91 -4.66
CA ILE A 129 -9.88 14.72 -3.23
C ILE A 129 -8.39 14.57 -2.93
N MET A 130 -7.68 13.71 -3.68
CA MET A 130 -6.28 13.44 -3.44
C MET A 130 -5.37 14.66 -3.69
N ASN A 131 -5.66 15.45 -4.70
CA ASN A 131 -4.92 16.68 -5.03
C ASN A 131 -5.15 17.80 -4.00
N ASN A 132 -6.27 17.79 -3.30
CA ASN A 132 -6.62 18.77 -2.28
C ASN A 132 -6.16 18.39 -0.87
N LEU A 133 -5.50 17.25 -0.69
CA LEU A 133 -4.98 16.84 0.61
C LEU A 133 -3.84 17.77 1.04
N LYS A 134 -4.05 18.48 2.16
CA LYS A 134 -3.03 19.33 2.78
C LYS A 134 -2.33 18.54 3.90
N LEU A 135 -1.41 17.68 3.53
CA LEU A 135 -0.65 16.88 4.47
C LEU A 135 0.74 17.48 4.70
N ALA A 136 1.20 17.47 5.94
CA ALA A 136 2.58 17.84 6.25
C ALA A 136 3.56 16.90 5.50
N ASN A 137 4.75 17.44 5.16
CA ASN A 137 5.78 16.61 4.55
C ASN A 137 6.25 15.52 5.52
N PRO A 138 6.52 14.31 5.02
CA PRO A 138 7.11 13.26 5.84
C PRO A 138 8.45 13.72 6.42
N LYS A 139 8.67 13.44 7.70
CA LYS A 139 9.94 13.77 8.37
C LYS A 139 11.07 12.91 7.79
N MET A 140 12.25 13.51 7.63
CA MET A 140 13.50 12.85 7.22
C MET A 140 13.43 12.06 5.89
N MET A 141 12.51 12.41 4.99
CA MET A 141 12.35 11.69 3.72
C MET A 141 13.61 11.73 2.85
N ASP A 142 14.31 12.86 2.87
CA ASP A 142 15.56 13.06 2.12
C ASP A 142 16.70 12.14 2.59
N VAL A 143 16.63 11.66 3.81
CA VAL A 143 17.60 10.70 4.40
C VAL A 143 17.08 9.27 4.28
N ALA A 144 15.81 9.04 4.64
CA ALA A 144 15.25 7.70 4.73
C ALA A 144 15.10 7.01 3.35
N VAL A 145 14.71 7.74 2.31
CA VAL A 145 14.51 7.14 0.98
C VAL A 145 15.83 6.63 0.39
N PRO A 146 16.92 7.43 0.31
CA PRO A 146 18.21 6.92 -0.16
C PRO A 146 18.78 5.78 0.70
N ALA A 147 18.62 5.86 2.02
CA ALA A 147 19.08 4.83 2.93
C ALA A 147 18.35 3.50 2.71
N ASN A 148 17.03 3.54 2.54
CA ASN A 148 16.23 2.34 2.25
C ASN A 148 16.56 1.71 0.89
N VAL A 149 16.82 2.52 -0.14
CA VAL A 149 17.26 2.01 -1.46
C VAL A 149 18.56 1.23 -1.34
N LYS A 150 19.52 1.75 -0.57
CA LYS A 150 20.83 1.12 -0.33
C LYS A 150 20.80 0.06 0.76
N GLY A 151 19.71 -0.07 1.50
CA GLY A 151 19.59 -0.99 2.64
C GLY A 151 20.54 -0.67 3.80
N LEU A 152 20.77 0.62 4.05
CA LEU A 152 21.62 1.08 5.15
C LEU A 152 20.95 0.83 6.50
N THR A 153 21.74 0.49 7.49
CA THR A 153 21.31 0.40 8.90
C THR A 153 21.38 1.77 9.58
N LEU A 154 20.70 1.93 10.72
CA LEU A 154 20.73 3.18 11.50
C LEU A 154 22.13 3.69 11.81
N ASN A 155 23.11 2.80 11.97
CA ASN A 155 24.50 3.18 12.26
C ASN A 155 25.28 3.64 11.00
N GLN A 156 24.66 3.59 9.82
CA GLN A 156 25.24 3.95 8.52
C GLN A 156 24.59 5.21 7.92
N ILE A 157 23.58 5.75 8.60
CA ILE A 157 22.88 6.99 8.31
C ILE A 157 23.37 8.09 9.23
#